data_43d7cf6af7a36c69bc9a3522bbaf3746
#
_entry.id   43d7cf6af7a36c69bc9a3522bbaf3746
#
_cell.length_a   1.000
_cell.length_b   1.000
_cell.length_c   1.000
_cell.angle_alpha   90.00
_cell.angle_beta   90.00
_cell.angle_gamma   90.00
#
_symmetry.space_group_name_H-M   'P 1'
#
loop_
_entity.id
_entity.type
_entity.pdbx_description
1 polymer ?
#
loop_
_entity_poly.entity_id
_entity_poly.type
_entity_poly.pdbx_seq_one_letter_code
_entity_poly.pdbx_strand_id
1 'polypeptide(L)'
;MTFIEWLKDCNEADHLTKKVYICNDYLNAERMLENASGENIVIRLERYTVADHAKHIIETSAEYMDSRIITLSNAEGCEIVRRIIDESGISYFKSDDHNACMEIFKTISELRMNCIGPDSLSLDSRRINTLRAIFQAYESKLSDSKLYDSAKLISIASGLIKAGKADVSNVHFAYDKEIEADKLTAEYIGLLSDPAVIDNMADMSDEQYQNGLRKLAQKAELWRNYGVTNEVERTVLHIVNSGYELCDTAVLCPDDEYMDLLMNMCDQYKVPVEFPEGISCRHSDVVAFFRAMLKWCKNDYRFDLFKDVMLSPVFKYEEKVEDGKTKSKGRIFLEAQNSGNGWGIEWYSTRNSQVFKDFYKFFKKENVS
;
A
#
# COMPACT_ATOMS: atom_id res chain seq x y z
N MET A 1 -25.46 6.73 -13.66
CA MET A 1 -24.93 7.63 -14.72
C MET A 1 -23.45 7.43 -14.84
N THR A 2 -22.86 7.75 -15.97
CA THR A 2 -21.40 7.73 -16.15
C THR A 2 -20.76 9.00 -15.58
N PHE A 3 -19.44 8.96 -15.32
CA PHE A 3 -18.69 10.13 -14.83
C PHE A 3 -18.74 11.33 -15.81
N ILE A 4 -18.72 11.04 -17.12
CA ILE A 4 -18.78 12.07 -18.17
C ILE A 4 -20.17 12.74 -18.19
N GLU A 5 -21.25 11.97 -18.07
CA GLU A 5 -22.62 12.51 -17.98
C GLU A 5 -22.77 13.43 -16.78
N TRP A 6 -22.33 12.97 -15.60
CA TRP A 6 -22.36 13.77 -14.38
C TRP A 6 -21.62 15.11 -14.53
N LEU A 7 -20.42 15.09 -15.14
CA LEU A 7 -19.66 16.33 -15.39
C LEU A 7 -20.39 17.28 -16.35
N LYS A 8 -21.06 16.75 -17.40
CA LYS A 8 -21.86 17.55 -18.33
C LYS A 8 -23.02 18.21 -17.60
N ASP A 9 -23.79 17.44 -16.83
CA ASP A 9 -24.92 17.93 -16.05
C ASP A 9 -24.49 19.03 -15.06
N CYS A 10 -23.37 18.83 -14.34
CA CYS A 10 -22.82 19.83 -13.45
C CYS A 10 -22.39 21.12 -14.19
N ASN A 11 -21.80 20.99 -15.38
CA ASN A 11 -21.35 22.15 -16.16
C ASN A 11 -22.54 22.91 -16.78
N GLU A 12 -23.61 22.24 -17.14
CA GLU A 12 -24.86 22.85 -17.62
C GLU A 12 -25.58 23.59 -16.49
N ALA A 13 -25.58 23.04 -15.28
CA ALA A 13 -26.21 23.67 -14.12
C ALA A 13 -25.44 24.90 -13.63
N ASP A 14 -24.17 24.75 -13.28
CA ASP A 14 -23.25 25.83 -12.92
C ASP A 14 -21.78 25.33 -12.97
N HIS A 15 -21.06 25.73 -14.00
CA HIS A 15 -19.67 25.35 -14.21
C HIS A 15 -18.68 25.87 -13.15
N LEU A 16 -19.07 26.90 -12.36
CA LEU A 16 -18.23 27.47 -11.31
C LEU A 16 -18.44 26.84 -9.94
N THR A 17 -19.51 26.08 -9.74
CA THR A 17 -19.72 25.37 -8.48
C THR A 17 -18.65 24.29 -8.29
N LYS A 18 -18.18 24.13 -7.06
CA LYS A 18 -17.21 23.08 -6.68
C LYS A 18 -17.81 21.70 -6.92
N LYS A 19 -17.02 20.82 -7.51
CA LYS A 19 -17.35 19.44 -7.76
C LYS A 19 -16.42 18.55 -6.95
N VAL A 20 -16.98 17.55 -6.27
CA VAL A 20 -16.22 16.59 -5.49
C VAL A 20 -16.59 15.18 -5.95
N TYR A 21 -15.59 14.48 -6.42
CA TYR A 21 -15.72 13.07 -6.80
C TYR A 21 -15.04 12.19 -5.76
N ILE A 22 -15.81 11.33 -5.11
CA ILE A 22 -15.32 10.35 -4.14
C ILE A 22 -15.09 9.05 -4.89
N CYS A 23 -13.82 8.69 -5.04
CA CYS A 23 -13.38 7.53 -5.79
C CYS A 23 -12.91 6.41 -4.85
N ASN A 24 -13.02 5.19 -5.34
CA ASN A 24 -12.44 4.04 -4.66
C ASN A 24 -10.91 4.01 -4.82
N ASP A 25 -10.42 4.41 -6.01
CA ASP A 25 -9.02 4.44 -6.38
C ASP A 25 -8.68 5.71 -7.18
N TYR A 26 -7.60 6.42 -6.76
CA TYR A 26 -7.13 7.64 -7.42
C TYR A 26 -6.67 7.42 -8.86
N LEU A 27 -6.07 6.27 -9.16
CA LEU A 27 -5.57 5.98 -10.50
C LEU A 27 -6.73 5.82 -11.49
N ASN A 28 -7.78 5.10 -11.08
CA ASN A 28 -8.99 4.95 -11.89
C ASN A 28 -9.68 6.31 -12.11
N ALA A 29 -9.77 7.12 -11.05
CA ALA A 29 -10.30 8.48 -11.15
C ALA A 29 -9.49 9.38 -12.08
N GLU A 30 -8.17 9.21 -12.14
CA GLU A 30 -7.29 9.96 -13.05
C GLU A 30 -7.53 9.58 -14.51
N ARG A 31 -7.62 8.30 -14.81
CA ARG A 31 -7.97 7.80 -16.16
C ARG A 31 -9.35 8.29 -16.62
N MET A 32 -10.34 8.28 -15.73
CA MET A 32 -11.67 8.83 -16.05
C MET A 32 -11.60 10.32 -16.36
N LEU A 33 -10.79 11.06 -15.60
CA LEU A 33 -10.60 12.48 -15.82
C LEU A 33 -9.89 12.77 -17.14
N GLU A 34 -8.85 12.02 -17.48
CA GLU A 34 -8.14 12.13 -18.76
C GLU A 34 -9.10 11.90 -19.93
N ASN A 35 -9.91 10.85 -19.86
CA ASN A 35 -10.93 10.56 -20.87
C ASN A 35 -11.98 11.67 -20.97
N ALA A 36 -12.41 12.23 -19.84
CA ALA A 36 -13.39 13.31 -19.82
C ALA A 36 -12.82 14.65 -20.33
N SER A 37 -11.54 14.95 -20.05
CA SER A 37 -10.89 16.21 -20.43
C SER A 37 -10.69 16.37 -21.93
N GLY A 38 -10.67 15.29 -22.70
CA GLY A 38 -10.63 15.32 -24.15
C GLY A 38 -11.88 15.94 -24.81
N GLU A 39 -13.02 15.89 -24.13
CA GLU A 39 -14.31 16.35 -24.65
C GLU A 39 -14.95 17.50 -23.83
N ASN A 40 -14.50 17.75 -22.62
CA ASN A 40 -15.15 18.69 -21.69
C ASN A 40 -14.14 19.56 -20.95
N ILE A 41 -14.57 20.78 -20.61
CA ILE A 41 -13.83 21.64 -19.70
C ILE A 41 -14.10 21.19 -18.26
N VAL A 42 -13.06 20.76 -17.56
CA VAL A 42 -13.15 20.37 -16.15
C VAL A 42 -12.64 21.49 -15.27
N ILE A 43 -13.54 22.14 -14.53
CA ILE A 43 -13.18 23.25 -13.62
C ILE A 43 -13.63 22.89 -12.21
N ARG A 44 -12.76 23.20 -11.22
CA ARG A 44 -13.05 23.06 -9.77
C ARG A 44 -13.49 21.66 -9.36
N LEU A 45 -12.90 20.62 -9.98
CA LEU A 45 -13.09 19.24 -9.58
C LEU A 45 -11.99 18.82 -8.61
N GLU A 46 -12.40 18.34 -7.45
CA GLU A 46 -11.53 17.70 -6.47
C GLU A 46 -11.86 16.20 -6.39
N ARG A 47 -10.83 15.40 -6.16
CA ARG A 47 -10.95 13.94 -6.07
C ARG A 47 -10.45 13.48 -4.72
N TYR A 48 -11.18 12.59 -4.09
CA TYR A 48 -10.83 12.05 -2.77
C TYR A 48 -11.22 10.59 -2.65
N THR A 49 -10.48 9.84 -1.86
CA THR A 49 -11.05 8.64 -1.23
C THR A 49 -12.01 9.08 -0.11
N VAL A 50 -12.85 8.18 0.39
CA VAL A 50 -13.78 8.49 1.50
C VAL A 50 -13.01 9.02 2.72
N ALA A 51 -11.91 8.36 3.08
CA ALA A 51 -11.08 8.74 4.22
C ALA A 51 -10.38 10.10 4.03
N ASP A 52 -9.89 10.38 2.81
CA ASP A 52 -9.24 11.66 2.51
C ASP A 52 -10.25 12.81 2.46
N HIS A 53 -11.46 12.58 1.95
CA HIS A 53 -12.52 13.59 2.01
C HIS A 53 -12.95 13.86 3.45
N ALA A 54 -13.12 12.82 4.26
CA ALA A 54 -13.39 12.98 5.69
C ALA A 54 -12.29 13.77 6.41
N LYS A 55 -11.02 13.48 6.11
CA LYS A 55 -9.88 14.24 6.61
C LYS A 55 -9.92 15.70 6.17
N HIS A 56 -10.21 15.99 4.90
CA HIS A 56 -10.35 17.33 4.38
C HIS A 56 -11.45 18.12 5.11
N ILE A 57 -12.61 17.52 5.35
CA ILE A 57 -13.69 18.10 6.16
C ILE A 57 -13.22 18.49 7.57
N ILE A 58 -12.46 17.61 8.21
CA ILE A 58 -11.95 17.88 9.56
C ILE A 58 -10.92 19.00 9.54
N GLU A 59 -9.95 18.96 8.63
CA GLU A 59 -8.87 19.96 8.52
C GLU A 59 -9.39 21.36 8.15
N THR A 60 -10.49 21.44 7.42
CA THR A 60 -11.13 22.72 7.04
C THR A 60 -12.13 23.22 8.09
N SER A 61 -12.47 22.42 9.10
CA SER A 61 -13.38 22.86 10.17
C SER A 61 -12.65 23.76 11.19
N ALA A 62 -13.34 24.80 11.67
CA ALA A 62 -12.78 25.73 12.65
C ALA A 62 -12.33 25.06 13.96
N GLU A 63 -12.94 23.92 14.31
CA GLU A 63 -12.67 23.17 15.55
C GLU A 63 -11.33 22.45 15.53
N TYR A 64 -10.83 22.09 14.32
CA TYR A 64 -9.60 21.29 14.15
C TYR A 64 -8.50 22.06 13.39
N MET A 65 -8.69 23.33 13.06
CA MET A 65 -7.77 24.12 12.22
C MET A 65 -6.33 24.15 12.76
N ASP A 66 -6.17 24.12 14.09
CA ASP A 66 -4.86 24.10 14.74
C ASP A 66 -4.40 22.65 15.10
N SER A 67 -5.17 21.65 14.73
CA SER A 67 -4.89 20.25 15.09
C SER A 67 -4.17 19.54 13.95
N ARG A 68 -2.99 18.99 14.25
CA ARG A 68 -2.33 18.09 13.29
C ARG A 68 -3.00 16.72 13.31
N ILE A 69 -3.63 16.35 12.21
CA ILE A 69 -4.22 15.02 12.02
C ILE A 69 -3.16 14.09 11.45
N ILE A 70 -2.84 13.03 12.19
CA ILE A 70 -1.92 11.99 11.75
C ILE A 70 -2.75 10.76 11.38
N THR A 71 -2.85 10.51 10.07
CA THR A 71 -3.57 9.35 9.54
C THR A 71 -2.72 8.10 9.70
N LEU A 72 -3.30 7.03 10.23
CA LEU A 72 -2.66 5.72 10.38
C LEU A 72 -2.68 4.95 9.06
N SER A 73 -1.51 4.48 8.65
CA SER A 73 -1.38 3.45 7.62
C SER A 73 -1.72 2.06 8.19
N ASN A 74 -2.01 1.11 7.31
CA ASN A 74 -2.24 -0.30 7.71
C ASN A 74 -1.03 -0.90 8.46
N ALA A 75 0.19 -0.52 8.08
CA ALA A 75 1.41 -0.98 8.75
C ALA A 75 1.52 -0.43 10.19
N GLU A 76 1.20 0.85 10.40
CA GLU A 76 1.20 1.46 11.74
C GLU A 76 0.08 0.90 12.61
N GLY A 77 -1.11 0.66 12.04
CA GLY A 77 -2.21 0.00 12.74
C GLY A 77 -1.85 -1.42 13.18
N CYS A 78 -1.22 -2.20 12.32
CA CYS A 78 -0.69 -3.52 12.66
C CYS A 78 0.35 -3.45 13.79
N GLU A 79 1.25 -2.46 13.76
CA GLU A 79 2.27 -2.27 14.81
C GLU A 79 1.63 -1.89 16.16
N ILE A 80 0.56 -1.10 16.17
CA ILE A 80 -0.21 -0.81 17.38
C ILE A 80 -0.79 -2.10 17.97
N VAL A 81 -1.42 -2.95 17.13
CA VAL A 81 -1.95 -4.26 17.57
C VAL A 81 -0.84 -5.15 18.11
N ARG A 82 0.31 -5.21 17.44
CA ARG A 82 1.48 -5.97 17.90
C ARG A 82 1.92 -5.53 19.30
N ARG A 83 2.04 -4.23 19.53
CA ARG A 83 2.41 -3.68 20.85
C ARG A 83 1.37 -3.98 21.92
N ILE A 84 0.09 -3.92 21.59
CA ILE A 84 -0.98 -4.28 22.53
C ILE A 84 -0.86 -5.74 22.96
N ILE A 85 -0.58 -6.65 22.01
CA ILE A 85 -0.39 -8.07 22.32
C ILE A 85 0.82 -8.28 23.25
N ASP A 86 1.94 -7.61 22.96
CA ASP A 86 3.16 -7.66 23.79
C ASP A 86 2.91 -7.12 25.20
N GLU A 87 2.33 -5.93 25.32
CA GLU A 87 2.09 -5.24 26.59
C GLU A 87 1.05 -5.97 27.46
N SER A 88 0.06 -6.61 26.85
CA SER A 88 -1.05 -7.28 27.55
C SER A 88 -0.71 -8.69 28.03
N GLY A 89 0.42 -9.25 27.63
CA GLY A 89 0.78 -10.64 27.94
C GLY A 89 -0.19 -11.68 27.37
N ILE A 90 -0.88 -11.33 26.30
CA ILE A 90 -1.84 -12.21 25.61
C ILE A 90 -1.10 -13.39 25.00
N SER A 91 -1.35 -14.59 25.52
CA SER A 91 -0.68 -15.82 25.06
C SER A 91 -1.36 -16.52 23.90
N TYR A 92 -2.56 -16.09 23.50
CA TYR A 92 -3.33 -16.74 22.43
C TYR A 92 -2.82 -16.36 21.03
N PHE A 93 -2.42 -15.12 20.85
CA PHE A 93 -1.77 -14.63 19.63
C PHE A 93 -0.30 -14.31 19.93
N LYS A 94 0.56 -14.57 18.96
CA LYS A 94 1.97 -14.24 19.08
C LYS A 94 2.24 -12.89 18.42
N SER A 95 2.91 -12.02 19.13
CA SER A 95 3.26 -10.68 18.63
C SER A 95 4.32 -10.70 17.51
N ASP A 96 5.14 -11.76 17.45
CA ASP A 96 6.13 -11.98 16.40
C ASP A 96 5.50 -12.51 15.08
N ASP A 97 4.26 -12.95 15.11
CA ASP A 97 3.49 -13.32 13.91
C ASP A 97 2.84 -12.08 13.27
N HIS A 98 3.56 -11.48 12.33
CA HIS A 98 3.09 -10.29 11.61
C HIS A 98 1.75 -10.52 10.89
N ASN A 99 1.56 -11.71 10.29
CA ASN A 99 0.34 -12.00 9.55
C ASN A 99 -0.86 -12.06 10.51
N ALA A 100 -0.71 -12.71 11.67
CA ALA A 100 -1.75 -12.73 12.69
C ALA A 100 -2.09 -11.31 13.19
N CYS A 101 -1.09 -10.47 13.44
CA CYS A 101 -1.31 -9.07 13.84
C CYS A 101 -2.04 -8.27 12.75
N MET A 102 -1.69 -8.47 11.49
CA MET A 102 -2.34 -7.81 10.36
C MET A 102 -3.80 -8.25 10.21
N GLU A 103 -4.09 -9.56 10.31
CA GLU A 103 -5.46 -10.07 10.24
C GLU A 103 -6.34 -9.57 11.41
N ILE A 104 -5.78 -9.47 12.62
CA ILE A 104 -6.48 -8.87 13.77
C ILE A 104 -6.77 -7.40 13.49
N PHE A 105 -5.78 -6.65 12.98
CA PHE A 105 -5.96 -5.24 12.64
C PHE A 105 -7.05 -5.04 11.58
N LYS A 106 -7.02 -5.83 10.49
CA LYS A 106 -8.05 -5.81 9.44
C LYS A 106 -9.44 -6.08 10.03
N THR A 107 -9.55 -7.13 10.85
CA THR A 107 -10.83 -7.48 11.52
C THR A 107 -11.34 -6.34 12.39
N ILE A 108 -10.49 -5.69 13.18
CA ILE A 108 -10.87 -4.52 13.98
C ILE A 108 -11.33 -3.36 13.07
N SER A 109 -10.60 -3.10 11.99
CA SER A 109 -10.95 -2.06 11.03
C SER A 109 -12.32 -2.31 10.39
N GLU A 110 -12.58 -3.54 9.93
CA GLU A 110 -13.88 -3.94 9.37
C GLU A 110 -15.03 -3.79 10.38
N LEU A 111 -14.82 -4.20 11.63
CA LEU A 111 -15.81 -4.04 12.72
C LEU A 111 -16.12 -2.56 12.94
N ARG A 112 -15.11 -1.70 13.00
CA ARG A 112 -15.26 -0.25 13.17
C ARG A 112 -15.99 0.39 12.01
N MET A 113 -15.63 0.03 10.77
CA MET A 113 -16.31 0.53 9.56
C MET A 113 -17.78 0.12 9.52
N ASN A 114 -18.14 -1.01 10.14
CA ASN A 114 -19.53 -1.45 10.30
C ASN A 114 -20.20 -0.97 11.60
N CYS A 115 -19.61 0.00 12.31
CA CYS A 115 -20.13 0.54 13.57
C CYS A 115 -20.32 -0.52 14.67
N ILE A 116 -19.48 -1.57 14.67
CA ILE A 116 -19.50 -2.65 15.66
C ILE A 116 -18.39 -2.37 16.67
N GLY A 117 -18.76 -2.05 17.91
CA GLY A 117 -17.82 -1.84 19.00
C GLY A 117 -17.43 -3.16 19.69
N PRO A 118 -16.37 -3.12 20.54
CA PRO A 118 -15.88 -4.32 21.24
C PRO A 118 -16.94 -4.99 22.11
N ASP A 119 -17.85 -4.22 22.72
CA ASP A 119 -18.90 -4.75 23.60
C ASP A 119 -20.02 -5.50 22.85
N SER A 120 -20.11 -5.29 21.54
CA SER A 120 -21.07 -6.00 20.66
C SER A 120 -20.64 -7.42 20.31
N LEU A 121 -19.40 -7.81 20.61
CA LEU A 121 -18.87 -9.15 20.37
C LEU A 121 -19.38 -10.11 21.46
N SER A 122 -20.56 -10.72 21.25
CA SER A 122 -21.30 -11.47 22.28
C SER A 122 -20.94 -12.94 22.42
N LEU A 123 -20.17 -13.52 21.48
CA LEU A 123 -19.78 -14.93 21.54
C LEU A 123 -18.75 -15.18 22.64
N ASP A 124 -19.03 -16.15 23.50
CA ASP A 124 -18.13 -16.56 24.61
C ASP A 124 -17.17 -17.64 24.13
N SER A 125 -16.10 -17.23 23.48
CA SER A 125 -14.96 -18.09 23.14
C SER A 125 -13.66 -17.40 23.51
N ARG A 126 -12.64 -18.20 23.83
CA ARG A 126 -11.31 -17.66 24.18
C ARG A 126 -10.77 -16.72 23.09
N ARG A 127 -10.99 -17.06 21.82
CA ARG A 127 -10.57 -16.26 20.66
C ARG A 127 -11.29 -14.91 20.65
N ILE A 128 -12.60 -14.90 20.77
CA ILE A 128 -13.42 -13.67 20.76
C ILE A 128 -13.14 -12.80 21.96
N ASN A 129 -13.00 -13.38 23.16
CA ASN A 129 -12.64 -12.63 24.36
C ASN A 129 -11.27 -11.96 24.23
N THR A 130 -10.31 -12.65 23.61
CA THR A 130 -8.99 -12.08 23.32
C THR A 130 -9.08 -10.96 22.28
N LEU A 131 -9.82 -11.16 21.20
CA LEU A 131 -10.05 -10.12 20.18
C LEU A 131 -10.73 -8.90 20.79
N ARG A 132 -11.75 -9.10 21.63
CA ARG A 132 -12.44 -8.01 22.36
C ARG A 132 -11.46 -7.19 23.20
N ALA A 133 -10.58 -7.86 23.97
CA ALA A 133 -9.59 -7.19 24.81
C ALA A 133 -8.58 -6.36 23.96
N ILE A 134 -8.10 -6.92 22.85
CA ILE A 134 -7.22 -6.20 21.92
C ILE A 134 -7.96 -5.00 21.31
N PHE A 135 -9.21 -5.17 20.91
CA PHE A 135 -10.02 -4.12 20.33
C PHE A 135 -10.26 -2.97 21.33
N GLN A 136 -10.63 -3.26 22.59
CA GLN A 136 -10.77 -2.25 23.64
C GLN A 136 -9.47 -1.47 23.87
N ALA A 137 -8.34 -2.16 23.92
CA ALA A 137 -7.04 -1.53 24.06
C ALA A 137 -6.68 -0.66 22.84
N TYR A 138 -7.03 -1.10 21.62
CA TYR A 138 -6.84 -0.33 20.40
C TYR A 138 -7.66 0.98 20.40
N GLU A 139 -8.95 0.92 20.79
CA GLU A 139 -9.80 2.10 20.97
C GLU A 139 -9.21 3.09 21.99
N SER A 140 -8.73 2.60 23.11
CA SER A 140 -8.10 3.45 24.14
C SER A 140 -6.84 4.12 23.59
N LYS A 141 -5.97 3.40 22.89
CA LYS A 141 -4.76 3.97 22.26
C LYS A 141 -5.10 5.06 21.24
N LEU A 142 -6.15 4.87 20.43
CA LEU A 142 -6.60 5.89 19.47
C LEU A 142 -7.23 7.11 20.15
N SER A 143 -7.93 6.91 21.29
CA SER A 143 -8.54 8.01 22.04
C SER A 143 -7.48 8.88 22.71
N ASP A 144 -6.45 8.26 23.28
CA ASP A 144 -5.38 8.92 24.02
C ASP A 144 -4.35 9.60 23.10
N SER A 145 -4.36 9.25 21.82
CA SER A 145 -3.42 9.76 20.83
C SER A 145 -4.09 10.65 19.79
N LYS A 146 -3.30 11.49 19.10
CA LYS A 146 -3.75 12.24 17.93
C LYS A 146 -3.67 11.40 16.64
N LEU A 147 -3.84 10.08 16.76
CA LEU A 147 -3.83 9.15 15.66
C LEU A 147 -5.26 8.88 15.19
N TYR A 148 -5.43 8.85 13.88
CA TYR A 148 -6.73 8.69 13.23
C TYR A 148 -6.66 7.58 12.21
N ASP A 149 -7.42 6.51 12.41
CA ASP A 149 -7.72 5.54 11.36
C ASP A 149 -8.91 6.01 10.52
N SER A 150 -9.20 5.31 9.42
CA SER A 150 -10.28 5.68 8.50
C SER A 150 -11.64 5.76 9.22
N ALA A 151 -11.95 4.83 10.10
CA ALA A 151 -13.22 4.83 10.84
C ALA A 151 -13.37 6.06 11.76
N LYS A 152 -12.29 6.44 12.46
CA LYS A 152 -12.30 7.64 13.31
C LYS A 152 -12.43 8.93 12.49
N LEU A 153 -11.74 9.02 11.34
CA LEU A 153 -11.86 10.16 10.43
C LEU A 153 -13.31 10.32 9.93
N ILE A 154 -13.89 9.25 9.38
CA ILE A 154 -15.25 9.27 8.84
C ILE A 154 -16.28 9.58 9.93
N SER A 155 -16.13 9.02 11.12
CA SER A 155 -17.03 9.27 12.25
C SER A 155 -17.00 10.74 12.70
N ILE A 156 -15.82 11.35 12.83
CA ILE A 156 -15.67 12.76 13.20
C ILE A 156 -16.24 13.67 12.13
N ALA A 157 -15.90 13.43 10.86
CA ALA A 157 -16.42 14.21 9.73
C ALA A 157 -17.95 14.14 9.66
N SER A 158 -18.53 12.94 9.83
CA SER A 158 -19.97 12.75 9.94
C SER A 158 -20.59 13.58 11.08
N GLY A 159 -19.94 13.61 12.22
CA GLY A 159 -20.34 14.42 13.37
C GLY A 159 -20.31 15.93 13.07
N LEU A 160 -19.28 16.41 12.39
CA LEU A 160 -19.14 17.80 11.98
C LEU A 160 -20.24 18.23 10.98
N ILE A 161 -20.52 17.39 9.99
CA ILE A 161 -21.59 17.64 9.01
C ILE A 161 -22.95 17.67 9.71
N LYS A 162 -23.27 16.68 10.55
CA LYS A 162 -24.53 16.61 11.31
C LYS A 162 -24.71 17.82 12.24
N ALA A 163 -23.64 18.34 12.80
CA ALA A 163 -23.64 19.51 13.68
C ALA A 163 -23.70 20.86 12.91
N GLY A 164 -23.71 20.86 11.57
CA GLY A 164 -23.65 22.06 10.73
C GLY A 164 -22.31 22.83 10.85
N LYS A 165 -21.25 22.17 11.30
CA LYS A 165 -19.90 22.75 11.44
C LYS A 165 -19.05 22.58 10.18
N ALA A 166 -19.51 21.81 9.23
CA ALA A 166 -18.94 21.66 7.89
C ALA A 166 -20.05 21.91 6.86
N ASP A 167 -19.80 22.86 5.95
CA ASP A 167 -20.77 23.19 4.89
C ASP A 167 -20.52 22.31 3.66
N VAL A 168 -21.48 21.50 3.33
CA VAL A 168 -21.51 20.62 2.14
C VAL A 168 -22.62 21.00 1.16
N SER A 169 -23.31 22.17 1.36
CA SER A 169 -24.54 22.50 0.64
C SER A 169 -24.32 23.03 -0.80
N ASN A 170 -23.17 23.65 -1.07
CA ASN A 170 -22.85 24.28 -2.36
C ASN A 170 -21.78 23.48 -3.13
N VAL A 171 -21.91 22.16 -3.15
CA VAL A 171 -20.96 21.26 -3.78
C VAL A 171 -21.74 20.19 -4.55
N HIS A 172 -21.37 19.94 -5.79
CA HIS A 172 -21.85 18.80 -6.53
C HIS A 172 -21.01 17.58 -6.15
N PHE A 173 -21.65 16.58 -5.53
CA PHE A 173 -20.99 15.35 -5.13
C PHE A 173 -21.29 14.23 -6.11
N ALA A 174 -20.31 13.40 -6.37
CA ALA A 174 -20.47 12.09 -6.99
C ALA A 174 -19.57 11.07 -6.31
N TYR A 175 -19.94 9.80 -6.37
CA TYR A 175 -19.15 8.71 -5.81
C TYR A 175 -19.26 7.44 -6.65
N ASP A 176 -18.22 6.60 -6.60
CA ASP A 176 -18.22 5.30 -7.24
C ASP A 176 -19.22 4.36 -6.56
N LYS A 177 -20.04 3.69 -7.32
CA LYS A 177 -21.04 2.73 -6.84
C LYS A 177 -20.47 1.65 -5.93
N GLU A 178 -19.20 1.29 -6.12
CA GLU A 178 -18.53 0.23 -5.37
C GLU A 178 -18.14 0.65 -3.94
N ILE A 179 -18.23 1.94 -3.60
CA ILE A 179 -17.81 2.47 -2.29
C ILE A 179 -18.78 2.12 -1.15
N GLU A 180 -20.04 1.82 -1.44
CA GLU A 180 -21.08 1.59 -0.42
C GLU A 180 -20.99 0.24 0.33
N ALA A 181 -19.78 -0.31 0.47
CA ALA A 181 -19.61 -1.66 1.03
C ALA A 181 -19.79 -1.76 2.56
N ASP A 182 -19.59 -0.66 3.32
CA ASP A 182 -19.67 -0.65 4.78
C ASP A 182 -20.65 0.41 5.32
N LYS A 183 -21.16 0.16 6.55
CA LYS A 183 -22.19 0.97 7.15
C LYS A 183 -21.76 2.41 7.43
N LEU A 184 -20.55 2.62 7.91
CA LEU A 184 -20.06 3.95 8.28
C LEU A 184 -19.86 4.83 7.04
N THR A 185 -19.34 4.25 5.96
CA THR A 185 -19.19 4.91 4.67
C THR A 185 -20.55 5.26 4.06
N ALA A 186 -21.50 4.34 4.07
CA ALA A 186 -22.86 4.61 3.56
C ALA A 186 -23.56 5.73 4.35
N GLU A 187 -23.44 5.72 5.70
CA GLU A 187 -23.94 6.82 6.53
C GLU A 187 -23.29 8.16 6.20
N TYR A 188 -21.97 8.17 5.97
CA TYR A 188 -21.22 9.37 5.61
C TYR A 188 -21.66 9.94 4.26
N ILE A 189 -21.71 9.09 3.22
CA ILE A 189 -22.15 9.49 1.88
C ILE A 189 -23.60 10.04 1.93
N GLY A 190 -24.47 9.41 2.70
CA GLY A 190 -25.85 9.88 2.91
C GLY A 190 -25.98 11.26 3.59
N LEU A 191 -24.90 11.81 4.15
CA LEU A 191 -24.87 13.18 4.70
C LEU A 191 -24.44 14.23 3.67
N LEU A 192 -23.92 13.82 2.52
CA LEU A 192 -23.52 14.72 1.45
C LEU A 192 -24.76 15.21 0.69
N SER A 193 -24.68 16.40 0.11
CA SER A 193 -25.80 17.00 -0.61
C SER A 193 -26.02 16.28 -1.94
N ASP A 194 -27.10 15.49 -2.02
CA ASP A 194 -27.59 14.80 -3.21
C ASP A 194 -26.48 14.18 -4.10
N PRO A 195 -25.70 13.24 -3.56
CA PRO A 195 -24.54 12.72 -4.27
C PRO A 195 -24.98 11.81 -5.43
N ALA A 196 -24.44 12.05 -6.62
CA ALA A 196 -24.69 11.21 -7.79
C ALA A 196 -23.91 9.89 -7.69
N VAL A 197 -24.56 8.78 -8.04
CA VAL A 197 -23.91 7.46 -8.14
C VAL A 197 -23.25 7.32 -9.51
N ILE A 198 -21.95 7.13 -9.54
CA ILE A 198 -21.21 6.88 -10.77
C ILE A 198 -21.09 5.37 -10.97
N ASP A 199 -21.63 4.90 -12.07
CA ASP A 199 -21.54 3.52 -12.52
C ASP A 199 -21.11 3.53 -13.99
N ASN A 200 -19.81 3.41 -14.24
CA ASN A 200 -19.28 3.42 -15.61
C ASN A 200 -19.64 2.16 -16.41
N MET A 201 -20.22 1.16 -15.77
CA MET A 201 -20.73 -0.05 -16.43
C MET A 201 -22.24 0.05 -16.71
N ALA A 202 -22.92 1.12 -16.28
CA ALA A 202 -24.38 1.28 -16.37
C ALA A 202 -24.93 1.27 -17.79
N ASP A 203 -24.13 1.65 -18.78
CA ASP A 203 -24.56 1.71 -20.18
C ASP A 203 -24.56 0.34 -20.89
N MET A 204 -24.03 -0.70 -20.24
CA MET A 204 -24.05 -2.04 -20.80
C MET A 204 -25.23 -2.83 -20.29
N SER A 205 -26.23 -3.13 -21.14
CA SER A 205 -27.27 -4.09 -20.77
C SER A 205 -26.66 -5.46 -20.47
N ASP A 206 -27.29 -6.24 -19.57
CA ASP A 206 -26.86 -7.60 -19.26
C ASP A 206 -26.68 -8.46 -20.52
N GLU A 207 -27.51 -8.26 -21.53
CA GLU A 207 -27.42 -8.94 -22.80
C GLU A 207 -26.17 -8.50 -23.62
N GLN A 208 -25.84 -7.22 -23.62
CA GLN A 208 -24.63 -6.69 -24.27
C GLN A 208 -23.37 -7.21 -23.55
N TYR A 209 -23.36 -7.22 -22.22
CA TYR A 209 -22.29 -7.78 -21.40
C TYR A 209 -22.08 -9.27 -21.68
N GLN A 210 -23.16 -10.08 -21.66
CA GLN A 210 -23.08 -11.52 -21.95
C GLN A 210 -22.66 -11.80 -23.39
N ASN A 211 -23.10 -11.01 -24.36
CA ASN A 211 -22.66 -11.13 -25.74
C ASN A 211 -21.21 -10.71 -25.92
N GLY A 212 -20.74 -9.70 -25.19
CA GLY A 212 -19.33 -9.31 -25.13
C GLY A 212 -18.46 -10.46 -24.60
N LEU A 213 -18.86 -11.03 -23.45
CA LEU A 213 -18.17 -12.19 -22.86
C LEU A 213 -18.11 -13.40 -23.81
N ARG A 214 -19.22 -13.71 -24.50
CA ARG A 214 -19.23 -14.82 -25.47
C ARG A 214 -18.30 -14.57 -26.65
N LYS A 215 -18.21 -13.33 -27.17
CA LYS A 215 -17.27 -12.96 -28.22
C LYS A 215 -15.82 -13.05 -27.75
N LEU A 216 -15.53 -12.62 -26.50
CA LEU A 216 -14.20 -12.76 -25.90
C LEU A 216 -13.84 -14.22 -25.69
N ALA A 217 -14.78 -15.04 -25.17
CA ALA A 217 -14.56 -16.46 -24.98
C ALA A 217 -14.24 -17.22 -26.28
N GLN A 218 -14.82 -16.78 -27.42
CA GLN A 218 -14.51 -17.36 -28.73
C GLN A 218 -13.09 -17.02 -29.24
N LYS A 219 -12.50 -15.94 -28.74
CA LYS A 219 -11.14 -15.49 -29.07
C LYS A 219 -10.11 -15.92 -28.02
N ALA A 220 -10.57 -16.46 -26.88
CA ALA A 220 -9.70 -16.85 -25.79
C ALA A 220 -8.85 -18.06 -26.17
N GLU A 221 -7.56 -17.97 -25.94
CA GLU A 221 -6.62 -19.07 -26.08
C GLU A 221 -6.26 -19.62 -24.70
N LEU A 222 -6.34 -20.94 -24.54
CA LEU A 222 -5.92 -21.61 -23.32
C LEU A 222 -4.57 -22.27 -23.53
N TRP A 223 -3.57 -21.84 -22.74
CA TRP A 223 -2.24 -22.41 -22.80
C TRP A 223 -1.97 -23.29 -21.60
N ARG A 224 -1.32 -24.43 -21.85
CA ARG A 224 -0.85 -25.31 -20.78
C ARG A 224 0.68 -25.23 -20.73
N ASN A 225 1.21 -24.88 -19.56
CA ASN A 225 2.64 -24.70 -19.36
C ASN A 225 3.18 -25.62 -18.25
N TYR A 226 4.51 -25.81 -18.22
CA TYR A 226 5.19 -26.60 -17.20
C TYR A 226 5.71 -25.68 -16.07
N GLY A 227 4.79 -25.15 -15.26
CA GLY A 227 5.12 -24.32 -14.11
C GLY A 227 5.07 -22.81 -14.41
N VAL A 228 5.04 -22.04 -13.34
CA VAL A 228 4.78 -20.59 -13.32
C VAL A 228 5.78 -19.82 -14.17
N THR A 229 7.06 -20.12 -14.05
CA THR A 229 8.12 -19.42 -14.80
C THR A 229 7.92 -19.53 -16.33
N ASN A 230 7.61 -20.74 -16.80
CA ASN A 230 7.36 -20.94 -18.25
C ASN A 230 6.06 -20.31 -18.73
N GLU A 231 5.08 -20.21 -17.82
CA GLU A 231 3.81 -19.52 -18.12
C GLU A 231 4.04 -18.03 -18.30
N VAL A 232 4.74 -17.39 -17.37
CA VAL A 232 5.05 -15.95 -17.45
C VAL A 232 5.95 -15.65 -18.63
N GLU A 233 7.01 -16.43 -18.87
CA GLU A 233 7.89 -16.23 -20.03
C GLU A 233 7.12 -16.34 -21.34
N ARG A 234 6.27 -17.35 -21.47
CA ARG A 234 5.43 -17.52 -22.68
C ARG A 234 4.47 -16.35 -22.87
N THR A 235 3.90 -15.85 -21.79
CA THR A 235 3.00 -14.68 -21.84
C THR A 235 3.74 -13.45 -22.35
N VAL A 236 4.92 -13.15 -21.81
CA VAL A 236 5.74 -12.01 -22.27
C VAL A 236 6.15 -12.20 -23.74
N LEU A 237 6.62 -13.39 -24.11
CA LEU A 237 6.98 -13.69 -25.51
C LEU A 237 5.79 -13.59 -26.46
N HIS A 238 4.59 -13.99 -26.02
CA HIS A 238 3.38 -13.83 -26.82
C HIS A 238 3.06 -12.35 -27.04
N ILE A 239 3.12 -11.53 -26.01
CA ILE A 239 2.89 -10.07 -26.11
C ILE A 239 3.89 -9.45 -27.10
N VAL A 240 5.17 -9.77 -26.97
CA VAL A 240 6.23 -9.24 -27.86
C VAL A 240 6.01 -9.64 -29.33
N ASN A 241 5.55 -10.88 -29.56
CA ASN A 241 5.42 -11.43 -30.93
C ASN A 241 4.03 -11.23 -31.55
N SER A 242 3.03 -10.84 -30.78
CA SER A 242 1.65 -10.71 -31.27
C SER A 242 1.41 -9.50 -32.15
N GLY A 243 2.29 -8.48 -32.05
CA GLY A 243 2.10 -7.19 -32.75
C GLY A 243 0.99 -6.32 -32.15
N TYR A 244 0.51 -6.66 -30.94
CA TYR A 244 -0.43 -5.80 -30.22
C TYR A 244 0.27 -4.53 -29.73
N GLU A 245 -0.47 -3.43 -29.66
CA GLU A 245 0.01 -2.22 -29.00
C GLU A 245 0.15 -2.50 -27.50
N LEU A 246 1.31 -2.18 -26.95
CA LEU A 246 1.58 -2.46 -25.52
C LEU A 246 0.64 -1.68 -24.58
N CYS A 247 0.24 -0.47 -24.97
CA CYS A 247 -0.72 0.35 -24.21
C CYS A 247 -2.13 -0.26 -24.14
N ASP A 248 -2.48 -1.16 -25.06
CA ASP A 248 -3.77 -1.84 -25.10
C ASP A 248 -3.72 -3.24 -24.48
N THR A 249 -2.57 -3.59 -23.89
CA THR A 249 -2.35 -4.93 -23.32
C THR A 249 -2.35 -4.88 -21.80
N ALA A 250 -3.17 -5.72 -21.17
CA ALA A 250 -3.20 -5.89 -19.72
C ALA A 250 -2.91 -7.34 -19.32
N VAL A 251 -2.11 -7.52 -18.27
CA VAL A 251 -1.81 -8.83 -17.68
C VAL A 251 -2.36 -8.87 -16.27
N LEU A 252 -3.26 -9.81 -15.99
CA LEU A 252 -3.80 -10.04 -14.65
C LEU A 252 -2.97 -11.13 -13.96
N CYS A 253 -2.30 -10.76 -12.88
CA CYS A 253 -1.52 -11.68 -12.06
C CYS A 253 -2.37 -12.17 -10.88
N PRO A 254 -2.40 -13.49 -10.59
CA PRO A 254 -3.20 -14.04 -9.49
C PRO A 254 -2.61 -13.72 -8.11
N ASP A 255 -1.31 -13.49 -8.02
CA ASP A 255 -0.58 -13.21 -6.78
C ASP A 255 0.76 -12.51 -7.03
N ASP A 256 1.44 -12.18 -5.92
CA ASP A 256 2.72 -11.49 -5.92
C ASP A 256 3.85 -12.31 -6.58
N GLU A 257 3.80 -13.64 -6.56
CA GLU A 257 4.85 -14.48 -7.16
C GLU A 257 4.83 -14.35 -8.69
N TYR A 258 3.63 -14.36 -9.28
CA TYR A 258 3.46 -14.08 -10.70
C TYR A 258 3.89 -12.67 -11.08
N MET A 259 3.56 -11.69 -10.26
CA MET A 259 3.95 -10.29 -10.50
C MET A 259 5.47 -10.13 -10.47
N ASP A 260 6.17 -10.74 -9.51
CA ASP A 260 7.63 -10.73 -9.41
C ASP A 260 8.30 -11.34 -10.64
N LEU A 261 7.79 -12.48 -11.10
CA LEU A 261 8.29 -13.15 -12.30
C LEU A 261 8.01 -12.33 -13.56
N LEU A 262 6.82 -11.75 -13.67
CA LEU A 262 6.45 -10.88 -14.80
C LEU A 262 7.38 -9.67 -14.89
N MET A 263 7.63 -8.99 -13.78
CA MET A 263 8.54 -7.84 -13.70
C MET A 263 9.95 -8.22 -14.19
N ASN A 264 10.48 -9.34 -13.70
CA ASN A 264 11.80 -9.82 -14.10
C ASN A 264 11.87 -10.18 -15.58
N MET A 265 10.85 -10.83 -16.12
CA MET A 265 10.78 -11.20 -17.54
C MET A 265 10.61 -9.96 -18.43
N CYS A 266 9.76 -9.02 -18.05
CA CYS A 266 9.61 -7.76 -18.76
C CYS A 266 10.94 -6.97 -18.83
N ASP A 267 11.70 -6.92 -17.71
CA ASP A 267 13.03 -6.30 -17.74
C ASP A 267 14.03 -7.05 -18.64
N GLN A 268 14.01 -8.38 -18.59
CA GLN A 268 14.88 -9.22 -19.43
C GLN A 268 14.61 -9.01 -20.94
N TYR A 269 13.33 -8.96 -21.32
CA TYR A 269 12.91 -8.78 -22.71
C TYR A 269 12.73 -7.31 -23.11
N LYS A 270 13.02 -6.37 -22.19
CA LYS A 270 12.90 -4.91 -22.39
C LYS A 270 11.49 -4.48 -22.80
N VAL A 271 10.48 -5.15 -22.24
CA VAL A 271 9.07 -4.78 -22.39
C VAL A 271 8.73 -3.74 -21.32
N PRO A 272 8.30 -2.52 -21.70
CA PRO A 272 7.83 -1.55 -20.74
C PRO A 272 6.55 -2.07 -20.07
N VAL A 273 6.50 -2.02 -18.73
CA VAL A 273 5.35 -2.46 -17.93
C VAL A 273 5.05 -1.44 -16.87
N GLU A 274 3.78 -1.20 -16.63
CA GLU A 274 3.26 -0.35 -15.55
C GLU A 274 2.47 -1.22 -14.57
N PHE A 275 2.67 -0.97 -13.29
CA PHE A 275 1.94 -1.63 -12.21
C PHE A 275 1.03 -0.60 -11.53
N PRO A 276 -0.28 -0.59 -11.84
CA PRO A 276 -1.21 0.43 -11.35
C PRO A 276 -1.28 0.53 -9.83
N GLU A 277 -1.19 -0.58 -9.13
CA GLU A 277 -1.21 -0.65 -7.66
C GLU A 277 0.19 -0.45 -7.05
N GLY A 278 1.19 -0.18 -7.88
CA GLY A 278 2.58 -0.09 -7.47
C GLY A 278 3.25 -1.46 -7.30
N ILE A 279 4.51 -1.43 -6.94
CA ILE A 279 5.34 -2.62 -6.68
C ILE A 279 5.69 -2.64 -5.21
N SER A 280 5.65 -3.81 -4.57
CA SER A 280 6.08 -3.96 -3.18
C SER A 280 7.49 -3.41 -3.00
N CYS A 281 7.70 -2.53 -2.04
CA CYS A 281 9.02 -1.96 -1.72
C CYS A 281 10.07 -3.02 -1.33
N ARG A 282 9.66 -4.27 -1.06
CA ARG A 282 10.56 -5.42 -0.83
C ARG A 282 11.48 -5.71 -2.02
N HIS A 283 11.06 -5.31 -3.25
CA HIS A 283 11.85 -5.46 -4.48
C HIS A 283 12.84 -4.31 -4.70
N SER A 284 12.74 -3.26 -3.90
CA SER A 284 13.72 -2.17 -3.94
C SER A 284 15.07 -2.65 -3.41
N ASP A 285 16.13 -2.44 -4.18
CA ASP A 285 17.50 -2.71 -3.76
C ASP A 285 17.85 -2.02 -2.44
N VAL A 286 17.29 -0.82 -2.20
CA VAL A 286 17.47 -0.06 -0.97
C VAL A 286 16.87 -0.80 0.22
N VAL A 287 15.63 -1.28 0.09
CA VAL A 287 14.96 -2.05 1.15
C VAL A 287 15.65 -3.39 1.36
N ALA A 288 16.06 -4.09 0.29
CA ALA A 288 16.81 -5.32 0.38
C ALA A 288 18.14 -5.11 1.15
N PHE A 289 18.84 -4.01 0.86
CA PHE A 289 20.06 -3.62 1.59
C PHE A 289 19.78 -3.39 3.08
N PHE A 290 18.76 -2.61 3.44
CA PHE A 290 18.40 -2.39 4.84
C PHE A 290 18.00 -3.68 5.56
N ARG A 291 17.23 -4.56 4.90
CA ARG A 291 16.88 -5.88 5.46
C ARG A 291 18.12 -6.74 5.69
N ALA A 292 19.06 -6.75 4.74
CA ALA A 292 20.32 -7.46 4.88
C ALA A 292 21.13 -6.90 6.06
N MET A 293 21.22 -5.57 6.20
CA MET A 293 21.88 -4.93 7.34
C MET A 293 21.24 -5.30 8.67
N LEU A 294 19.92 -5.20 8.77
CA LEU A 294 19.19 -5.56 10.01
C LEU A 294 19.37 -7.03 10.36
N LYS A 295 19.31 -7.93 9.36
CA LYS A 295 19.55 -9.36 9.57
C LYS A 295 20.97 -9.61 10.07
N TRP A 296 21.96 -8.94 9.50
CA TRP A 296 23.35 -9.02 9.90
C TRP A 296 23.54 -8.52 11.34
N CYS A 297 23.01 -7.35 11.70
CA CYS A 297 23.08 -6.80 13.06
C CYS A 297 22.40 -7.70 14.09
N LYS A 298 21.19 -8.20 13.80
CA LYS A 298 20.42 -9.08 14.71
C LYS A 298 21.07 -10.44 14.97
N ASN A 299 21.95 -10.89 14.08
CA ASN A 299 22.67 -12.16 14.21
C ASN A 299 24.14 -11.94 14.62
N ASP A 300 24.38 -11.00 15.52
CA ASP A 300 25.69 -10.69 16.09
C ASP A 300 26.79 -10.49 15.03
N TYR A 301 26.45 -9.75 13.97
CA TYR A 301 27.36 -9.37 12.90
C TYR A 301 28.10 -10.56 12.25
N ARG A 302 27.43 -11.69 12.08
CA ARG A 302 28.00 -12.88 11.44
C ARG A 302 28.47 -12.56 10.02
N PHE A 303 29.68 -12.99 9.69
CA PHE A 303 30.33 -12.67 8.41
C PHE A 303 29.63 -13.29 7.20
N ASP A 304 29.03 -14.48 7.32
CA ASP A 304 28.27 -15.12 6.25
C ASP A 304 27.04 -14.29 5.80
N LEU A 305 26.41 -13.56 6.73
CA LEU A 305 25.30 -12.65 6.44
C LEU A 305 25.76 -11.29 5.88
N PHE A 306 27.02 -10.94 6.09
CA PHE A 306 27.60 -9.70 5.56
C PHE A 306 27.71 -9.69 4.03
N LYS A 307 27.70 -10.86 3.40
CA LYS A 307 27.72 -10.99 1.95
C LYS A 307 26.61 -10.17 1.28
N ASP A 308 25.39 -10.30 1.77
CA ASP A 308 24.22 -9.64 1.19
C ASP A 308 24.31 -8.11 1.33
N VAL A 309 24.91 -7.63 2.43
CA VAL A 309 25.19 -6.19 2.63
C VAL A 309 26.28 -5.71 1.67
N MET A 310 27.42 -6.41 1.63
CA MET A 310 28.60 -5.99 0.88
C MET A 310 28.38 -6.02 -0.64
N LEU A 311 27.68 -7.02 -1.13
CA LEU A 311 27.43 -7.21 -2.57
C LEU A 311 26.20 -6.45 -3.09
N SER A 312 25.42 -5.82 -2.20
CA SER A 312 24.26 -5.02 -2.61
C SER A 312 24.65 -3.95 -3.65
N PRO A 313 23.87 -3.76 -4.71
CA PRO A 313 24.10 -2.71 -5.72
C PRO A 313 24.04 -1.30 -5.11
N VAL A 314 23.27 -1.11 -4.04
CA VAL A 314 23.14 0.18 -3.33
C VAL A 314 24.42 0.56 -2.57
N PHE A 315 25.13 -0.44 -2.04
CA PHE A 315 26.36 -0.20 -1.30
C PHE A 315 27.51 0.05 -2.25
N LYS A 316 27.92 1.31 -2.41
CA LYS A 316 29.06 1.71 -3.24
C LYS A 316 30.29 1.84 -2.40
N TYR A 317 31.24 0.94 -2.62
CA TYR A 317 32.52 0.97 -1.95
C TYR A 317 33.66 0.51 -2.88
N GLU A 318 34.74 1.26 -2.88
CA GLU A 318 35.96 0.96 -3.62
C GLU A 318 37.16 1.18 -2.72
N GLU A 319 38.02 0.19 -2.62
CA GLU A 319 39.28 0.30 -1.89
C GLU A 319 40.41 0.55 -2.87
N LYS A 320 41.13 1.67 -2.71
CA LYS A 320 42.31 1.98 -3.52
C LYS A 320 43.52 1.18 -3.00
N VAL A 321 44.19 0.52 -3.90
CA VAL A 321 45.46 -0.20 -3.63
C VAL A 321 46.63 0.72 -3.96
N GLU A 322 47.80 0.47 -3.35
CA GLU A 322 49.04 1.26 -3.52
C GLU A 322 49.43 1.46 -4.99
N ASP A 323 49.10 0.52 -5.87
CA ASP A 323 49.33 0.61 -7.33
C ASP A 323 48.33 1.47 -8.11
N GLY A 324 47.46 2.22 -7.43
CA GLY A 324 46.40 3.03 -8.07
C GLY A 324 45.22 2.23 -8.65
N LYS A 325 45.19 0.91 -8.47
CA LYS A 325 44.10 0.03 -8.85
C LYS A 325 43.02 -0.02 -7.76
N THR A 326 41.77 -0.11 -8.14
CA THR A 326 40.68 -0.31 -7.19
C THR A 326 40.33 -1.79 -7.03
N LYS A 327 40.11 -2.22 -5.77
CA LYS A 327 39.57 -3.56 -5.48
C LYS A 327 38.06 -3.52 -5.57
N SER A 328 37.48 -4.45 -6.31
CA SER A 328 36.02 -4.63 -6.32
C SER A 328 35.51 -5.19 -4.98
N LYS A 329 34.23 -4.90 -4.67
CA LYS A 329 33.56 -5.42 -3.46
C LYS A 329 33.67 -6.94 -3.33
N GLY A 330 33.47 -7.67 -4.43
CA GLY A 330 33.59 -9.13 -4.46
C GLY A 330 34.97 -9.62 -4.09
N ARG A 331 36.02 -8.93 -4.53
CA ARG A 331 37.42 -9.29 -4.17
C ARG A 331 37.72 -9.04 -2.70
N ILE A 332 37.24 -7.90 -2.17
CA ILE A 332 37.40 -7.58 -0.73
C ILE A 332 36.70 -8.63 0.12
N PHE A 333 35.47 -9.04 -0.28
CA PHE A 333 34.71 -10.07 0.41
C PHE A 333 35.42 -11.43 0.38
N LEU A 334 35.93 -11.86 -0.76
CA LEU A 334 36.67 -13.12 -0.91
C LEU A 334 37.95 -13.13 -0.09
N GLU A 335 38.73 -12.04 -0.06
CA GLU A 335 39.93 -11.91 0.76
C GLU A 335 39.60 -12.05 2.26
N ALA A 336 38.47 -11.46 2.70
CA ALA A 336 38.01 -11.61 4.07
C ALA A 336 37.52 -13.03 4.39
N GLN A 337 36.81 -13.67 3.46
CA GLN A 337 36.32 -15.04 3.62
C GLN A 337 37.49 -16.04 3.77
N ASN A 338 38.58 -15.85 3.03
CA ASN A 338 39.77 -16.69 3.13
C ASN A 338 40.49 -16.60 4.51
N SER A 339 40.21 -15.56 5.28
CA SER A 339 40.75 -15.39 6.64
C SER A 339 39.83 -15.98 7.73
N GLY A 340 38.82 -16.75 7.35
CA GLY A 340 37.89 -17.47 8.24
C GLY A 340 36.59 -16.72 8.52
N ASN A 341 35.56 -17.48 8.87
CA ASN A 341 34.27 -16.94 9.29
C ASN A 341 34.34 -16.50 10.76
N GLY A 342 33.75 -15.36 11.06
CA GLY A 342 33.65 -14.81 12.41
C GLY A 342 32.33 -14.18 12.71
N TRP A 343 32.12 -13.80 13.92
CA TRP A 343 30.95 -13.11 14.44
C TRP A 343 31.37 -12.03 15.45
N GLY A 344 30.46 -11.16 15.80
CA GLY A 344 30.72 -10.04 16.67
C GLY A 344 31.40 -8.88 15.95
N ILE A 345 31.06 -7.65 16.35
CA ILE A 345 31.59 -6.44 15.69
C ILE A 345 33.11 -6.34 15.83
N GLU A 346 33.71 -6.85 16.91
CA GLU A 346 35.14 -6.81 17.17
C GLU A 346 35.94 -7.65 16.14
N TRP A 347 35.36 -8.71 15.58
CA TRP A 347 35.98 -9.50 14.52
C TRP A 347 36.41 -8.65 13.32
N TYR A 348 35.57 -7.64 12.96
CA TYR A 348 35.83 -6.74 11.83
C TYR A 348 37.04 -5.81 12.07
N SER A 349 37.30 -5.44 13.33
CA SER A 349 38.46 -4.60 13.67
C SER A 349 39.82 -5.24 13.37
N THR A 350 39.84 -6.58 13.37
CA THR A 350 41.10 -7.36 13.17
C THR A 350 41.42 -7.60 11.69
N ARG A 351 40.55 -7.13 10.76
CA ARG A 351 40.76 -7.34 9.33
C ARG A 351 41.56 -6.23 8.69
N ASN A 352 42.36 -6.59 7.66
CA ASN A 352 43.23 -5.62 6.98
C ASN A 352 42.50 -4.69 6.00
N SER A 353 41.22 -4.94 5.69
CA SER A 353 40.46 -4.09 4.82
C SER A 353 39.94 -2.84 5.53
N GLN A 354 40.03 -1.69 4.87
CA GLN A 354 39.57 -0.41 5.42
C GLN A 354 38.07 -0.40 5.64
N VAL A 355 37.29 -1.04 4.75
CA VAL A 355 35.82 -1.11 4.87
C VAL A 355 35.40 -1.77 6.19
N PHE A 356 36.09 -2.83 6.62
CA PHE A 356 35.77 -3.51 7.88
C PHE A 356 36.13 -2.65 9.10
N LYS A 357 37.22 -1.90 9.04
CA LYS A 357 37.58 -0.94 10.08
C LYS A 357 36.58 0.21 10.19
N ASP A 358 36.05 0.67 9.06
CA ASP A 358 35.06 1.73 9.01
C ASP A 358 33.70 1.25 9.54
N PHE A 359 33.25 0.04 9.21
CA PHE A 359 32.07 -0.59 9.83
C PHE A 359 32.25 -0.73 11.34
N TYR A 360 33.38 -1.24 11.79
CA TYR A 360 33.69 -1.36 13.23
C TYR A 360 33.55 0.00 13.94
N LYS A 361 34.16 1.04 13.39
CA LYS A 361 34.12 2.38 13.96
C LYS A 361 32.71 2.93 13.99
N PHE A 362 31.93 2.74 12.93
CA PHE A 362 30.56 3.20 12.83
C PHE A 362 29.68 2.57 13.91
N PHE A 363 29.65 1.25 13.98
CA PHE A 363 28.79 0.53 14.93
C PHE A 363 29.27 0.60 16.38
N LYS A 364 30.55 0.80 16.64
CA LYS A 364 31.06 0.99 18.00
C LYS A 364 30.73 2.37 18.58
N LYS A 365 30.60 3.40 17.76
CA LYS A 365 30.22 4.75 18.21
C LYS A 365 28.77 4.83 18.66
N GLU A 366 27.87 4.06 18.07
CA GLU A 366 26.44 4.10 18.40
C GLU A 366 26.06 3.29 19.65
N ASN A 367 26.91 2.35 20.07
CA ASN A 367 26.70 1.59 21.29
C ASN A 367 27.15 2.31 22.58
N VAL A 368 27.50 3.59 22.51
CA VAL A 368 28.00 4.41 23.63
C VAL A 368 27.05 5.58 23.97
N SER A 369 25.86 5.59 23.36
CA SER A 369 24.83 6.63 23.67
C SER A 369 23.53 6.02 24.22
#